data_1e54799789f8353d327765354065af7a
#
_entry.id   1e54799789f8353d327765354065af7a
#
_cell.length_a   1.000
_cell.length_b   1.000
_cell.length_c   1.000
_cell.angle_alpha   90.00
_cell.angle_beta   90.00
_cell.angle_gamma   90.00
#
_symmetry.space_group_name_H-M   'P 1'
#
loop_
_entity.id
_entity.type
_entity.pdbx_description
1 polymer ?
#
loop_
_entity_poly.entity_id
_entity_poly.type
_entity_poly.pdbx_seq_one_letter_code
_entity_poly.pdbx_strand_id
1 'polypeptide(L)'
;MPSIEYMTNETSDPYSFPAVGHLYEVDYGGDLLVRFKFHSLSSMTIYGMKGKYKDFVETVKIEVTSIRQDVFMVAWQEENHTTVVHVEDFGEKVIYANITKPGNEFMRIEGPFRRVE
;
A
#
# COMPACT_ATOMS: atom_id res chain seq x y z
N MET A 1 -28.53 15.27 -1.06
CA MET A 1 -28.31 14.63 -0.63
C MET A 1 -28.50 13.99 0.00
N PRO A 2 -28.65 13.74 0.23
CA PRO A 2 -28.75 13.19 1.12
C PRO A 2 -28.09 12.64 1.68
N SER A 3 -27.95 12.69 1.86
CA SER A 3 -27.49 12.20 2.38
C SER A 3 -26.70 11.70 3.00
N ILE A 4 -26.70 11.93 3.42
CA ILE A 4 -25.89 11.72 4.36
C ILE A 4 -26.20 10.62 5.19
N GLU A 5 -27.34 10.43 5.52
CA GLU A 5 -27.64 9.39 6.38
C GLU A 5 -27.29 8.09 5.80
N TYR A 6 -27.39 7.95 4.53
CA TYR A 6 -27.01 6.69 4.02
C TYR A 6 -25.54 6.47 4.14
N MET A 7 -24.86 7.53 4.39
CA MET A 7 -23.47 7.34 4.58
C MET A 7 -23.20 6.77 5.88
N THR A 8 -24.13 6.76 6.75
CA THR A 8 -23.84 6.24 8.04
C THR A 8 -23.95 4.75 8.08
N ASN A 9 -24.43 4.14 7.04
CA ASN A 9 -24.56 2.73 7.12
C ASN A 9 -23.25 2.07 6.93
N GLU A 10 -23.25 0.80 6.83
CA GLU A 10 -22.05 0.03 6.83
C GLU A 10 -21.41 -0.10 5.50
N THR A 11 -22.00 0.47 4.49
CA THR A 11 -21.45 0.37 3.15
C THR A 11 -20.20 1.20 3.06
N SER A 12 -19.12 0.61 2.64
CA SER A 12 -17.88 1.31 2.46
C SER A 12 -17.99 2.27 1.29
N ASP A 13 -17.38 3.42 1.44
CA ASP A 13 -17.22 4.36 0.35
C ASP A 13 -16.07 3.86 -0.52
N PRO A 14 -16.31 3.47 -1.78
CA PRO A 14 -15.25 2.91 -2.63
C PRO A 14 -14.18 3.91 -3.01
N TYR A 15 -14.39 5.20 -2.71
CA TYR A 15 -13.38 6.22 -2.93
C TYR A 15 -12.63 6.56 -1.65
N SER A 16 -12.96 5.92 -0.55
CA SER A 16 -12.26 6.08 0.71
C SER A 16 -11.22 4.99 0.83
N PHE A 17 -10.00 5.36 1.17
CA PHE A 17 -8.91 4.41 1.28
C PHE A 17 -9.21 3.42 2.41
N PRO A 18 -9.36 2.13 2.11
CA PRO A 18 -9.85 1.18 3.12
C PRO A 18 -8.79 0.62 4.05
N ALA A 19 -7.51 0.90 3.81
CA ALA A 19 -6.44 0.20 4.50
C ALA A 19 -6.07 0.77 5.85
N VAL A 20 -6.53 1.98 6.19
CA VAL A 20 -6.14 2.62 7.44
C VAL A 20 -6.57 1.77 8.64
N GLY A 21 -5.62 1.51 9.54
CA GLY A 21 -5.85 0.69 10.72
C GLY A 21 -5.64 -0.80 10.49
N HIS A 22 -5.23 -1.20 9.29
CA HIS A 22 -5.10 -2.60 8.93
C HIS A 22 -3.71 -2.96 8.47
N LEU A 23 -3.41 -4.25 8.52
CA LEU A 23 -2.14 -4.82 8.08
C LEU A 23 -2.43 -5.66 6.85
N TYR A 24 -1.66 -5.40 5.78
CA TYR A 24 -1.78 -6.12 4.53
C TYR A 24 -0.48 -6.83 4.20
N GLU A 25 -0.57 -7.94 3.49
CA GLU A 25 0.60 -8.66 3.02
C GLU A 25 0.58 -8.72 1.51
N VAL A 26 1.73 -8.46 0.90
CA VAL A 26 1.90 -8.47 -0.56
C VAL A 26 3.00 -9.44 -0.91
N ASP A 27 2.71 -10.36 -1.81
CA ASP A 27 3.70 -11.33 -2.27
C ASP A 27 4.12 -10.96 -3.69
N TYR A 28 5.29 -10.34 -3.81
CA TYR A 28 5.83 -9.97 -5.12
C TYR A 28 6.66 -11.09 -5.75
N GLY A 29 6.82 -12.22 -5.02
CA GLY A 29 7.62 -13.34 -5.50
C GLY A 29 9.02 -13.34 -4.91
N GLY A 30 9.67 -14.50 -4.93
CA GLY A 30 11.01 -14.64 -4.40
C GLY A 30 11.10 -14.22 -2.94
N ASP A 31 12.10 -13.42 -2.62
CA ASP A 31 12.30 -12.91 -1.27
C ASP A 31 11.43 -11.71 -0.95
N LEU A 32 10.67 -11.25 -1.89
CA LEU A 32 9.94 -10.00 -1.72
C LEU A 32 8.52 -10.27 -1.22
N LEU A 33 8.43 -10.67 0.02
CA LEU A 33 7.19 -10.82 0.76
C LEU A 33 7.19 -9.72 1.81
N VAL A 34 6.22 -8.82 1.74
CA VAL A 34 6.25 -7.57 2.51
C VAL A 34 4.91 -7.36 3.17
N ARG A 35 4.91 -6.80 4.36
CA ARG A 35 3.68 -6.38 5.03
C ARG A 35 3.66 -4.87 5.19
N PHE A 36 2.48 -4.30 5.07
CA PHE A 36 2.28 -2.86 5.23
C PHE A 36 1.22 -2.62 6.29
N LYS A 37 1.59 -1.90 7.35
CA LYS A 37 0.64 -1.48 8.36
C LYS A 37 0.31 -0.01 8.11
N PHE A 38 -0.94 0.26 7.78
CA PHE A 38 -1.36 1.63 7.49
C PHE A 38 -1.88 2.26 8.77
N HIS A 39 -1.14 3.23 9.30
CA HIS A 39 -1.51 3.90 10.55
C HIS A 39 -2.53 5.01 10.31
N SER A 40 -2.39 5.69 9.18
CA SER A 40 -3.26 6.80 8.80
C SER A 40 -3.13 7.03 7.30
N LEU A 41 -3.77 8.06 6.78
CA LEU A 41 -3.62 8.44 5.38
C LEU A 41 -2.22 8.96 5.06
N SER A 42 -1.40 9.22 6.07
CA SER A 42 -0.08 9.79 5.84
C SER A 42 1.07 8.98 6.46
N SER A 43 0.79 7.84 7.08
CA SER A 43 1.84 7.08 7.78
C SER A 43 1.63 5.58 7.61
N MET A 44 2.71 4.88 7.30
CA MET A 44 2.69 3.44 7.07
C MET A 44 4.01 2.84 7.52
N THR A 45 3.97 1.64 8.09
CA THR A 45 5.18 0.89 8.42
C THR A 45 5.31 -0.30 7.48
N ILE A 46 6.52 -0.49 6.98
CA ILE A 46 6.87 -1.55 6.05
C ILE A 46 7.64 -2.62 6.81
N TYR A 47 7.25 -3.88 6.63
CA TYR A 47 7.94 -5.02 7.24
C TYR A 47 8.37 -5.98 6.14
N GLY A 48 9.68 -6.25 6.06
CA GLY A 48 10.19 -7.32 5.20
C GLY A 48 10.03 -8.64 5.93
N MET A 49 9.48 -9.65 5.24
CA MET A 49 9.08 -10.87 5.90
C MET A 49 9.94 -12.07 5.57
N LYS A 50 10.82 -11.98 4.57
CA LYS A 50 11.44 -13.18 4.04
C LYS A 50 12.79 -12.88 3.42
N GLY A 51 13.70 -13.88 3.44
CA GLY A 51 14.98 -13.81 2.74
C GLY A 51 15.82 -12.62 3.15
N LYS A 52 16.44 -11.98 2.19
CA LYS A 52 17.34 -10.86 2.47
C LYS A 52 16.63 -9.63 3.01
N TYR A 53 15.31 -9.56 2.88
CA TYR A 53 14.54 -8.44 3.41
C TYR A 53 13.94 -8.74 4.77
N LYS A 54 14.15 -9.95 5.29
CA LYS A 54 13.60 -10.30 6.60
C LYS A 54 14.12 -9.33 7.66
N ASP A 55 13.21 -8.92 8.54
CA ASP A 55 13.50 -8.00 9.64
C ASP A 55 13.71 -6.55 9.22
N PHE A 56 13.54 -6.23 7.94
CA PHE A 56 13.50 -4.83 7.53
C PHE A 56 12.23 -4.20 8.09
N VAL A 57 12.37 -3.07 8.76
CA VAL A 57 11.23 -2.32 9.30
C VAL A 57 11.50 -0.85 9.09
N GLU A 58 10.55 -0.17 8.46
CA GLU A 58 10.67 1.27 8.29
C GLU A 58 9.29 1.90 8.26
N THR A 59 9.13 3.01 8.98
CA THR A 59 7.90 3.80 8.92
C THR A 59 8.13 4.97 7.98
N VAL A 60 7.24 5.14 7.03
CA VAL A 60 7.36 6.15 6.00
C VAL A 60 6.13 7.04 5.97
N LYS A 61 6.33 8.25 5.43
CA LYS A 61 5.25 9.17 5.17
C LYS A 61 4.69 8.82 3.80
N ILE A 62 3.39 8.61 3.71
CA ILE A 62 2.77 8.25 2.43
C ILE A 62 1.83 9.35 1.97
N GLU A 63 1.58 9.36 0.64
CA GLU A 63 0.57 10.18 0.04
C GLU A 63 -0.39 9.27 -0.71
N VAL A 64 -1.66 9.38 -0.41
CA VAL A 64 -2.71 8.54 -0.97
C VAL A 64 -3.58 9.35 -1.90
N THR A 65 -3.77 8.87 -3.12
CA THR A 65 -4.62 9.52 -4.10
C THR A 65 -5.64 8.50 -4.61
N SER A 66 -6.91 8.87 -4.58
CA SER A 66 -7.96 8.02 -5.15
C SER A 66 -7.91 8.15 -6.67
N ILE A 67 -7.77 7.04 -7.37
CA ILE A 67 -7.73 7.03 -8.83
C ILE A 67 -9.12 6.80 -9.40
N ARG A 68 -9.78 5.77 -8.90
CA ARG A 68 -11.15 5.47 -9.22
C ARG A 68 -11.67 4.53 -8.13
N GLN A 69 -12.89 4.08 -8.28
CA GLN A 69 -13.50 3.19 -7.28
C GLN A 69 -12.55 2.02 -6.97
N ASP A 70 -12.24 1.83 -5.69
CA ASP A 70 -11.40 0.76 -5.15
C ASP A 70 -9.95 0.76 -5.62
N VAL A 71 -9.50 1.79 -6.32
CA VAL A 71 -8.13 1.87 -6.82
C VAL A 71 -7.46 3.15 -6.34
N PHE A 72 -6.30 3.01 -5.72
CA PHE A 72 -5.58 4.11 -5.10
C PHE A 72 -4.11 4.11 -5.48
N MET A 73 -3.54 5.28 -5.58
CA MET A 73 -2.10 5.44 -5.76
C MET A 73 -1.52 5.83 -4.41
N VAL A 74 -0.48 5.12 -3.97
CA VAL A 74 0.18 5.40 -2.69
C VAL A 74 1.67 5.58 -2.98
N ALA A 75 2.21 6.72 -2.63
CA ALA A 75 3.59 7.08 -2.96
C ALA A 75 4.36 7.43 -1.71
N TRP A 76 5.66 7.07 -1.68
CA TRP A 76 6.53 7.43 -0.57
C TRP A 76 7.99 7.37 -0.98
N GLN A 77 8.84 7.94 -0.12
CA GLN A 77 10.28 7.82 -0.24
C GLN A 77 10.83 7.23 1.05
N GLU A 78 11.74 6.28 0.91
CA GLU A 78 12.37 5.62 2.05
C GLU A 78 13.63 6.38 2.47
N GLU A 79 14.14 6.05 3.64
CA GLU A 79 15.28 6.74 4.21
C GLU A 79 16.49 6.71 3.30
N ASN A 80 16.70 5.61 2.59
CA ASN A 80 17.84 5.47 1.66
C ASN A 80 17.56 6.12 0.31
N HIS A 81 16.49 6.91 0.20
CA HIS A 81 16.08 7.63 -1.01
C HIS A 81 15.41 6.74 -2.07
N THR A 82 15.13 5.48 -1.77
CA THR A 82 14.29 4.66 -2.65
C THR A 82 12.91 5.31 -2.73
N THR A 83 12.39 5.49 -3.93
CA THR A 83 11.03 5.99 -4.11
C THR A 83 10.14 4.87 -4.61
N VAL A 84 8.92 4.84 -4.12
CA VAL A 84 7.95 3.81 -4.45
C VAL A 84 6.63 4.46 -4.80
N VAL A 85 6.04 4.00 -5.88
CA VAL A 85 4.67 4.36 -6.22
C VAL A 85 3.90 3.07 -6.41
N HIS A 86 2.91 2.86 -5.55
CA HIS A 86 1.99 1.73 -5.65
C HIS A 86 0.72 2.17 -6.37
N VAL A 87 0.20 1.28 -7.22
CA VAL A 87 -1.21 1.33 -7.58
C VAL A 87 -1.84 0.14 -6.87
N GLU A 88 -2.77 0.43 -5.96
CA GLU A 88 -3.36 -0.59 -5.11
C GLU A 88 -4.81 -0.78 -5.53
N ASP A 89 -5.11 -1.94 -6.07
CA ASP A 89 -6.44 -2.27 -6.56
C ASP A 89 -7.10 -3.20 -5.54
N PHE A 90 -7.98 -2.64 -4.72
CA PHE A 90 -8.66 -3.40 -3.68
C PHE A 90 -9.78 -4.27 -4.24
N GLY A 91 -10.25 -3.97 -5.44
CA GLY A 91 -11.26 -4.79 -6.09
C GLY A 91 -10.65 -6.09 -6.61
N GLU A 92 -9.52 -5.99 -7.32
CA GLU A 92 -8.84 -7.15 -7.87
C GLU A 92 -7.82 -7.75 -6.92
N LYS A 93 -7.54 -7.08 -5.82
CA LYS A 93 -6.59 -7.53 -4.78
C LYS A 93 -5.18 -7.72 -5.31
N VAL A 94 -4.71 -6.72 -6.03
CA VAL A 94 -3.36 -6.71 -6.59
C VAL A 94 -2.73 -5.35 -6.37
N ILE A 95 -1.42 -5.34 -6.12
CA ILE A 95 -0.64 -4.11 -6.05
C ILE A 95 0.38 -4.12 -7.18
N TYR A 96 0.47 -3.00 -7.88
CA TYR A 96 1.50 -2.74 -8.88
C TYR A 96 2.47 -1.76 -8.25
N ALA A 97 3.75 -2.11 -8.19
CA ALA A 97 4.76 -1.28 -7.54
C ALA A 97 5.78 -0.79 -8.57
N ASN A 98 6.05 0.50 -8.52
CA ASN A 98 7.08 1.13 -9.34
C ASN A 98 8.11 1.66 -8.35
N ILE A 99 9.32 1.10 -8.39
CA ILE A 99 10.35 1.34 -7.39
C ILE A 99 11.60 1.85 -8.06
N THR A 100 12.14 2.98 -7.58
CA THR A 100 13.43 3.49 -8.05
C THR A 100 14.37 3.51 -6.86
N LYS A 101 15.43 2.70 -6.94
CA LYS A 101 16.45 2.63 -5.91
C LYS A 101 17.57 3.61 -6.19
N PRO A 102 18.40 3.91 -5.18
CA PRO A 102 19.58 4.74 -5.40
C PRO A 102 20.41 4.17 -6.53
N GLY A 103 21.00 5.05 -7.34
CA GLY A 103 21.75 4.62 -8.53
C GLY A 103 20.86 4.47 -9.74
N ASN A 104 19.60 4.96 -9.67
CA ASN A 104 18.64 4.95 -10.76
C ASN A 104 18.21 3.55 -11.18
N GLU A 105 18.28 2.60 -10.28
CA GLU A 105 17.81 1.26 -10.57
C GLU A 105 16.28 1.23 -10.46
N PHE A 106 15.61 0.96 -11.59
CA PHE A 106 14.15 0.99 -11.65
C PHE A 106 13.59 -0.42 -11.75
N MET A 107 12.57 -0.70 -10.93
CA MET A 107 11.89 -1.98 -10.92
C MET A 107 10.39 -1.77 -11.02
N ARG A 108 9.75 -2.64 -11.79
CA ARG A 108 8.29 -2.71 -11.83
C ARG A 108 7.90 -4.13 -11.49
N ILE A 109 7.13 -4.28 -10.40
CA ILE A 109 6.70 -5.59 -9.92
C ILE A 109 5.25 -5.51 -9.54
N GLU A 110 4.61 -6.66 -9.45
CA GLU A 110 3.23 -6.72 -9.01
C GLU A 110 3.01 -7.99 -8.20
N GLY A 111 2.01 -7.99 -7.36
CA GLY A 111 1.69 -9.17 -6.58
C GLY A 111 0.32 -9.07 -5.96
N PRO A 112 -0.24 -10.22 -5.61
CA PRO A 112 -1.50 -10.25 -4.88
C PRO A 112 -1.31 -9.72 -3.48
N PHE A 113 -2.34 -9.08 -2.94
CA PHE A 113 -2.26 -8.64 -1.55
C PHE A 113 -3.55 -8.99 -0.84
N ARG A 114 -3.41 -9.16 0.47
CA ARG A 114 -4.54 -9.53 1.31
C ARG A 114 -4.41 -8.87 2.65
N ARG A 115 -5.54 -8.61 3.26
CA ARG A 115 -5.57 -8.09 4.62
C ARG A 115 -5.24 -9.22 5.59
N VAL A 116 -4.33 -8.95 6.52
CA VAL A 116 -3.90 -9.92 7.52
C VAL A 116 -4.48 -9.58 8.89
N GLU A 117 -4.61 -8.32 9.16
CA GLU A 117 -5.23 -7.78 10.35
C GLU A 117 -6.01 -6.55 9.96
#